data_bd266a4b64efe9e003716ad469dd0568
#
_entry.id   bd266a4b64efe9e003716ad469dd0568
#
_cell.length_a   1.000
_cell.length_b   1.000
_cell.length_c   1.000
_cell.angle_alpha   90.00
_cell.angle_beta   90.00
_cell.angle_gamma   90.00
#
_symmetry.space_group_name_H-M   'P 1'
#
loop_
_entity.id
_entity.type
_entity.pdbx_description
1 polymer ?
#
loop_
_entity_poly.entity_id
_entity_poly.type
_entity_poly.pdbx_seq_one_letter_code
_entity_poly.pdbx_strand_id
1 'polypeptide(L)'
;MDIYNFKTLLEKIQGDGMKFMKIRTRFAPSPTGYMHIGNLRTALYGYLIAKKDDGDFILRIEDTDQAREVAGAIDVIYQTLSDTGLEYDEGPDKDGGYGPYIQSQRLEIYQKYAHELVKLNGAHYCFCNQENVKGNKEDQIFKDPCHQLSDEEIEKLLSENKPYVIRQTIKQGQTTFNDEVYGEITVDNDTLDEGVLLKSDGYPTYNFANIIDDHLMSITHVVRGNEYLASTPKYNIIYQTFNWEIPTYIHVPPVMKDEQHKLSKRNGDASYQDLIKQGYLNEAVINYIALLGWAPEGEEEIFSLSELIKNFDIKRISKAPAIFDLDKLKWMNGLYLRNLTLENFHQLAMPYYQKIITRDVDLLELSQVLQLRISYLNEIPEMIDFINEPCNADETLFKNKKMKTNPENSLEALIWVRDALSTFDNFNDDLALHDLFINLAQEKEVKNGRIMYPVRVALTFKSFTPGGAVEIAHILGKNESLKRIDLAIRLLSMK
;
A
#
# COMPACT_ATOMS: atom_id res chain seq x y z
N MET A 1 -0.48 -57.07 3.88
CA MET A 1 0.32 -56.16 3.04
C MET A 1 1.40 -55.61 3.93
N ASP A 2 2.63 -56.10 3.78
CA ASP A 2 3.72 -55.92 4.75
C ASP A 2 4.17 -54.44 4.85
N ILE A 3 4.33 -53.96 6.05
CA ILE A 3 4.84 -52.61 6.40
C ILE A 3 6.19 -52.35 5.72
N TYR A 4 6.96 -53.38 5.41
CA TYR A 4 8.21 -53.30 4.66
C TYR A 4 8.04 -52.91 3.20
N ASN A 5 6.95 -53.34 2.56
CA ASN A 5 6.64 -52.96 1.15
C ASN A 5 6.13 -51.54 1.01
N PHE A 6 5.48 -50.98 2.08
CA PHE A 6 4.98 -49.62 2.04
C PHE A 6 6.13 -48.61 2.26
N LYS A 7 7.11 -48.96 3.08
CA LYS A 7 8.34 -48.13 3.26
C LYS A 7 9.21 -48.08 2.00
N THR A 8 9.40 -49.21 1.35
CA THR A 8 10.15 -49.31 0.09
C THR A 8 9.41 -48.66 -1.08
N LEU A 9 8.06 -48.62 -1.05
CA LEU A 9 7.27 -47.88 -2.04
C LEU A 9 7.35 -46.36 -1.80
N LEU A 10 7.35 -45.92 -0.53
CA LEU A 10 7.57 -44.52 -0.14
C LEU A 10 9.00 -44.04 -0.48
N GLU A 11 10.01 -44.90 -0.27
CA GLU A 11 11.40 -44.59 -0.64
C GLU A 11 11.61 -44.58 -2.17
N LYS A 12 10.87 -45.40 -2.94
CA LYS A 12 10.86 -45.31 -4.41
C LYS A 12 10.10 -44.08 -4.92
N ILE A 13 9.01 -43.67 -4.26
CA ILE A 13 8.27 -42.44 -4.60
C ILE A 13 9.10 -41.20 -4.20
N GLN A 14 9.96 -41.27 -3.18
CA GLN A 14 10.92 -40.23 -2.82
C GLN A 14 12.18 -40.24 -3.70
N GLY A 15 12.50 -41.36 -4.38
CA GLY A 15 13.66 -41.50 -5.25
C GLY A 15 13.44 -41.10 -6.71
N ASP A 16 12.21 -41.19 -7.24
CA ASP A 16 11.83 -40.61 -8.52
C ASP A 16 11.29 -39.19 -8.21
N GLY A 17 12.20 -38.23 -8.21
CA GLY A 17 11.94 -36.84 -7.86
C GLY A 17 10.70 -36.26 -8.55
N MET A 18 9.55 -36.34 -7.90
CA MET A 18 8.60 -35.25 -8.03
C MET A 18 9.31 -34.02 -7.44
N LYS A 19 10.03 -33.30 -8.29
CA LYS A 19 10.39 -31.90 -8.02
C LYS A 19 9.05 -31.19 -7.77
N PHE A 20 8.66 -31.00 -6.50
CA PHE A 20 7.61 -30.04 -6.20
C PHE A 20 8.06 -28.75 -6.87
N MET A 21 7.35 -28.34 -7.91
CA MET A 21 7.68 -27.09 -8.58
C MET A 21 7.57 -26.00 -7.54
N LYS A 22 8.68 -25.33 -7.28
CA LYS A 22 8.74 -24.21 -6.34
C LYS A 22 7.70 -23.18 -6.75
N ILE A 23 6.94 -22.64 -5.81
CA ILE A 23 6.00 -21.56 -6.11
C ILE A 23 6.79 -20.37 -6.63
N ARG A 24 6.39 -19.86 -7.79
CA ARG A 24 6.99 -18.69 -8.41
C ARG A 24 5.90 -17.69 -8.76
N THR A 25 5.97 -16.53 -8.12
CA THR A 25 5.08 -15.39 -8.37
C THR A 25 5.87 -14.23 -8.95
N ARG A 26 5.19 -13.25 -9.48
CA ARG A 26 5.85 -12.04 -9.97
C ARG A 26 5.07 -10.78 -9.63
N PHE A 27 5.81 -9.72 -9.36
CA PHE A 27 5.35 -8.35 -9.48
C PHE A 27 5.85 -7.79 -10.80
N ALA A 28 4.92 -7.33 -11.64
CA ALA A 28 5.22 -6.92 -13.00
C ALA A 28 4.67 -5.50 -13.28
N PRO A 29 5.27 -4.47 -12.64
CA PRO A 29 4.79 -3.11 -12.77
C PRO A 29 5.26 -2.46 -14.08
N SER A 30 4.39 -1.62 -14.65
CA SER A 30 4.80 -0.65 -15.66
C SER A 30 5.38 0.60 -14.98
N PRO A 31 6.49 1.19 -15.47
CA PRO A 31 7.16 2.33 -14.84
C PRO A 31 6.42 3.65 -15.12
N THR A 32 5.26 3.85 -14.48
CA THR A 32 4.34 4.98 -14.72
C THR A 32 4.28 6.00 -13.57
N GLY A 33 5.30 6.05 -12.71
CA GLY A 33 5.41 6.98 -11.58
C GLY A 33 5.13 6.32 -10.22
N TYR A 34 4.51 7.05 -9.30
CA TYR A 34 4.28 6.59 -7.91
C TYR A 34 3.51 5.28 -7.84
N MET A 35 3.86 4.46 -6.81
CA MET A 35 3.24 3.16 -6.57
C MET A 35 1.81 3.32 -6.05
N HIS A 36 0.82 2.95 -6.86
CA HIS A 36 -0.57 2.92 -6.43
C HIS A 36 -0.80 1.81 -5.39
N ILE A 37 -1.61 2.10 -4.36
CA ILE A 37 -1.93 1.15 -3.28
C ILE A 37 -2.44 -0.19 -3.81
N GLY A 38 -3.26 -0.19 -4.88
CA GLY A 38 -3.73 -1.42 -5.51
C GLY A 38 -2.60 -2.26 -6.13
N ASN A 39 -1.60 -1.62 -6.74
CA ASN A 39 -0.45 -2.32 -7.30
C ASN A 39 0.45 -2.88 -6.19
N LEU A 40 0.69 -2.09 -5.13
CA LEU A 40 1.46 -2.54 -3.97
C LEU A 40 0.76 -3.72 -3.27
N ARG A 41 -0.59 -3.72 -3.17
CA ARG A 41 -1.34 -4.86 -2.66
C ARG A 41 -1.13 -6.12 -3.51
N THR A 42 -1.15 -5.97 -4.84
CA THR A 42 -0.89 -7.10 -5.75
C THR A 42 0.52 -7.65 -5.58
N ALA A 43 1.52 -6.76 -5.42
CA ALA A 43 2.89 -7.13 -5.10
C ALA A 43 2.97 -7.87 -3.76
N LEU A 44 2.34 -7.31 -2.72
CA LEU A 44 2.31 -7.91 -1.38
C LEU A 44 1.69 -9.32 -1.40
N TYR A 45 0.54 -9.50 -2.04
CA TYR A 45 -0.11 -10.82 -2.11
C TYR A 45 0.77 -11.83 -2.87
N GLY A 46 1.38 -11.42 -4.00
CA GLY A 46 2.34 -12.25 -4.71
C GLY A 46 3.53 -12.65 -3.83
N TYR A 47 4.07 -11.70 -3.08
CA TYR A 47 5.16 -11.93 -2.13
C TYR A 47 4.75 -12.91 -1.01
N LEU A 48 3.60 -12.69 -0.38
CA LEU A 48 3.11 -13.54 0.71
C LEU A 48 2.88 -14.99 0.24
N ILE A 49 2.31 -15.17 -0.96
CA ILE A 49 2.09 -16.49 -1.57
C ILE A 49 3.41 -17.21 -1.82
N ALA A 50 4.39 -16.52 -2.41
CA ALA A 50 5.69 -17.11 -2.67
C ALA A 50 6.41 -17.48 -1.37
N LYS A 51 6.53 -16.52 -0.45
CA LYS A 51 7.33 -16.69 0.77
C LYS A 51 6.74 -17.66 1.79
N LYS A 52 5.44 -17.89 1.76
CA LYS A 52 4.79 -18.89 2.63
C LYS A 52 5.32 -20.31 2.42
N ASP A 53 5.65 -20.67 1.19
CA ASP A 53 6.10 -21.99 0.78
C ASP A 53 7.56 -21.99 0.25
N ASP A 54 8.40 -21.10 0.78
CA ASP A 54 9.81 -20.92 0.38
C ASP A 54 9.98 -20.73 -1.14
N GLY A 55 9.00 -20.11 -1.77
CA GLY A 55 8.94 -19.82 -3.20
C GLY A 55 9.78 -18.59 -3.61
N ASP A 56 9.77 -18.30 -4.91
CA ASP A 56 10.45 -17.14 -5.48
C ASP A 56 9.45 -16.03 -5.83
N PHE A 57 9.79 -14.82 -5.46
CA PHE A 57 9.09 -13.61 -5.85
C PHE A 57 9.94 -12.84 -6.84
N ILE A 58 9.45 -12.65 -8.07
CA ILE A 58 10.21 -12.10 -9.20
C ILE A 58 9.75 -10.65 -9.46
N LEU A 59 10.71 -9.76 -9.70
CA LEU A 59 10.44 -8.41 -10.23
C LEU A 59 10.66 -8.38 -11.73
N ARG A 60 9.62 -8.06 -12.52
CA ARG A 60 9.70 -7.85 -13.96
C ARG A 60 9.21 -6.46 -14.33
N ILE A 61 10.00 -5.67 -15.03
CA ILE A 61 9.62 -4.33 -15.50
C ILE A 61 8.92 -4.44 -16.85
N GLU A 62 7.67 -3.97 -16.91
CA GLU A 62 6.84 -3.98 -18.12
C GLU A 62 6.81 -2.59 -18.75
N ASP A 63 7.82 -2.31 -19.58
CA ASP A 63 8.11 -1.01 -20.24
C ASP A 63 7.82 -1.02 -21.75
N THR A 64 7.00 -1.95 -22.24
CA THR A 64 6.66 -2.05 -23.68
C THR A 64 5.82 -0.88 -24.21
N ASP A 65 5.22 -0.08 -23.34
CA ASP A 65 4.53 1.16 -23.67
C ASP A 65 5.42 2.38 -23.31
N GLN A 66 6.41 2.65 -24.16
CA GLN A 66 7.38 3.74 -23.97
C GLN A 66 6.75 5.13 -23.84
N ALA A 67 5.54 5.32 -24.39
CA ALA A 67 4.83 6.62 -24.30
C ALA A 67 4.34 6.94 -22.88
N ARG A 68 4.26 5.94 -22.00
CA ARG A 68 3.82 6.09 -20.61
C ARG A 68 4.94 6.01 -19.58
N GLU A 69 6.16 5.77 -20.03
CA GLU A 69 7.30 5.72 -19.14
C GLU A 69 7.58 7.09 -18.50
N VAL A 70 7.76 7.08 -17.18
CA VAL A 70 8.11 8.27 -16.39
C VAL A 70 9.55 8.11 -15.89
N ALA A 71 10.39 9.09 -16.17
CA ALA A 71 11.78 9.08 -15.70
C ALA A 71 11.85 8.91 -14.17
N GLY A 72 12.70 8.00 -13.69
CA GLY A 72 12.86 7.67 -12.27
C GLY A 72 11.78 6.75 -11.70
N ALA A 73 10.78 6.32 -12.49
CA ALA A 73 9.72 5.43 -11.98
C ALA A 73 10.24 4.04 -11.59
N ILE A 74 11.29 3.55 -12.24
CA ILE A 74 11.94 2.27 -11.87
C ILE A 74 12.59 2.39 -10.50
N ASP A 75 13.27 3.50 -10.21
CA ASP A 75 13.87 3.75 -8.89
C ASP A 75 12.81 3.79 -7.78
N VAL A 76 11.63 4.39 -8.09
CA VAL A 76 10.48 4.38 -7.16
C VAL A 76 9.99 2.97 -6.87
N ILE A 77 9.99 2.07 -7.88
CA ILE A 77 9.62 0.66 -7.68
C ILE A 77 10.63 -0.03 -6.74
N TYR A 78 11.93 0.09 -7.02
CA TYR A 78 12.98 -0.49 -6.18
C TYR A 78 12.92 0.03 -4.75
N GLN A 79 12.83 1.35 -4.59
CA GLN A 79 12.76 1.97 -3.27
C GLN A 79 11.52 1.51 -2.50
N THR A 80 10.35 1.43 -3.16
CA THR A 80 9.12 0.96 -2.52
C THR A 80 9.24 -0.47 -2.03
N LEU A 81 9.77 -1.37 -2.85
CA LEU A 81 9.95 -2.78 -2.45
C LEU A 81 10.95 -2.91 -1.30
N SER A 82 12.05 -2.16 -1.32
CA SER A 82 13.04 -2.11 -0.24
C SER A 82 12.43 -1.58 1.05
N ASP A 83 11.74 -0.42 1.01
CA ASP A 83 11.16 0.23 2.19
C ASP A 83 10.06 -0.62 2.85
N THR A 84 9.37 -1.44 2.04
CA THR A 84 8.28 -2.31 2.51
C THR A 84 8.74 -3.71 2.89
N GLY A 85 10.03 -4.03 2.70
CA GLY A 85 10.59 -5.37 2.97
C GLY A 85 10.12 -6.45 2.00
N LEU A 86 9.56 -6.08 0.83
CA LEU A 86 9.13 -7.02 -0.21
C LEU A 86 10.33 -7.38 -1.13
N GLU A 87 11.33 -8.02 -0.56
CA GLU A 87 12.54 -8.38 -1.28
C GLU A 87 12.27 -9.44 -2.36
N TYR A 88 12.58 -9.12 -3.63
CA TYR A 88 12.51 -10.09 -4.72
C TYR A 88 13.74 -10.98 -4.77
N ASP A 89 13.55 -12.21 -5.24
CA ASP A 89 14.62 -13.21 -5.40
C ASP A 89 15.33 -13.03 -6.73
N GLU A 90 14.60 -12.59 -7.75
CA GLU A 90 15.11 -12.35 -9.11
C GLU A 90 14.52 -11.05 -9.67
N GLY A 91 15.30 -10.35 -10.47
CA GLY A 91 14.88 -9.10 -11.09
C GLY A 91 15.97 -8.50 -11.98
N PRO A 92 15.81 -7.27 -12.47
CA PRO A 92 16.76 -6.66 -13.41
C PRO A 92 18.20 -6.55 -12.90
N ASP A 93 18.38 -6.42 -11.60
CA ASP A 93 19.66 -6.31 -10.89
C ASP A 93 20.08 -7.60 -10.17
N LYS A 94 19.25 -8.65 -10.22
CA LYS A 94 19.45 -9.92 -9.54
C LYS A 94 19.03 -11.09 -10.44
N ASP A 95 19.93 -11.53 -11.32
CA ASP A 95 19.63 -12.57 -12.30
C ASP A 95 19.47 -13.96 -11.64
N GLY A 96 18.35 -14.61 -11.93
CA GLY A 96 18.05 -15.99 -11.55
C GLY A 96 18.17 -16.99 -12.72
N GLY A 97 18.68 -16.55 -13.87
CA GLY A 97 18.85 -17.37 -15.06
C GLY A 97 17.66 -17.34 -16.03
N TYR A 98 16.67 -16.47 -15.81
CA TYR A 98 15.49 -16.29 -16.65
C TYR A 98 15.45 -14.92 -17.35
N GLY A 99 16.49 -14.10 -17.13
CA GLY A 99 16.61 -12.73 -17.68
C GLY A 99 16.62 -12.65 -19.21
N PRO A 100 16.59 -11.43 -19.76
CA PRO A 100 16.41 -10.14 -19.06
C PRO A 100 15.05 -10.01 -18.39
N TYR A 101 14.95 -9.22 -17.28
CA TYR A 101 13.70 -8.98 -16.55
C TYR A 101 13.07 -7.62 -16.90
N ILE A 102 13.52 -6.98 -17.97
CA ILE A 102 12.95 -5.75 -18.54
C ILE A 102 12.41 -6.08 -19.93
N GLN A 103 11.14 -5.83 -20.19
CA GLN A 103 10.46 -6.30 -21.40
C GLN A 103 11.03 -5.69 -22.69
N SER A 104 11.44 -4.42 -22.68
CA SER A 104 12.07 -3.80 -23.86
C SER A 104 13.36 -4.47 -24.29
N GLN A 105 14.02 -5.22 -23.42
CA GLN A 105 15.25 -6.00 -23.71
C GLN A 105 14.95 -7.40 -24.28
N ARG A 106 13.67 -7.78 -24.45
CA ARG A 106 13.21 -9.11 -24.85
C ARG A 106 12.49 -9.13 -26.20
N LEU A 107 12.60 -8.08 -27.00
CA LEU A 107 11.81 -7.92 -28.24
C LEU A 107 11.97 -9.09 -29.22
N GLU A 108 13.20 -9.59 -29.40
CA GLU A 108 13.47 -10.75 -30.29
C GLU A 108 12.76 -12.03 -29.82
N ILE A 109 12.62 -12.20 -28.50
CA ILE A 109 11.88 -13.32 -27.93
C ILE A 109 10.40 -13.24 -28.31
N TYR A 110 9.79 -12.06 -28.13
CA TYR A 110 8.38 -11.89 -28.48
C TYR A 110 8.11 -12.06 -29.97
N GLN A 111 8.98 -11.50 -30.82
CA GLN A 111 8.89 -11.66 -32.29
C GLN A 111 8.96 -13.12 -32.67
N LYS A 112 9.94 -13.88 -32.12
CA LYS A 112 10.08 -15.32 -32.35
C LYS A 112 8.78 -16.07 -32.00
N TYR A 113 8.25 -15.87 -30.80
CA TYR A 113 7.06 -16.59 -30.35
C TYR A 113 5.78 -16.13 -31.07
N ALA A 114 5.68 -14.88 -31.52
CA ALA A 114 4.56 -14.42 -32.35
C ALA A 114 4.54 -15.15 -33.70
N HIS A 115 5.68 -15.27 -34.37
CA HIS A 115 5.79 -16.03 -35.62
C HIS A 115 5.60 -17.55 -35.44
N GLU A 116 6.03 -18.09 -34.28
CA GLU A 116 5.78 -19.50 -33.95
C GLU A 116 4.27 -19.75 -33.74
N LEU A 117 3.59 -18.83 -33.08
CA LEU A 117 2.15 -18.92 -32.88
C LEU A 117 1.36 -18.87 -34.19
N VAL A 118 1.84 -18.10 -35.19
CA VAL A 118 1.30 -18.13 -36.56
C VAL A 118 1.45 -19.51 -37.18
N LYS A 119 2.63 -20.14 -37.10
CA LYS A 119 2.87 -21.50 -37.60
C LYS A 119 1.98 -22.57 -36.94
N LEU A 120 1.61 -22.34 -35.69
CA LEU A 120 0.69 -23.21 -34.93
C LEU A 120 -0.79 -22.88 -35.16
N ASN A 121 -1.13 -21.98 -36.08
CA ASN A 121 -2.49 -21.49 -36.33
C ASN A 121 -3.20 -20.89 -35.10
N GLY A 122 -2.40 -20.34 -34.15
CA GLY A 122 -2.90 -19.59 -32.99
C GLY A 122 -2.86 -18.08 -33.19
N ALA A 123 -2.24 -17.63 -34.27
CA ALA A 123 -2.21 -16.23 -34.71
C ALA A 123 -2.17 -16.13 -36.25
N HIS A 124 -2.38 -14.95 -36.79
CA HIS A 124 -2.34 -14.68 -38.22
C HIS A 124 -1.79 -13.28 -38.51
N TYR A 125 -1.30 -13.06 -39.73
CA TYR A 125 -0.89 -11.77 -40.22
C TYR A 125 -2.11 -10.93 -40.59
N CYS A 126 -2.15 -9.69 -40.12
CA CYS A 126 -3.19 -8.73 -40.46
C CYS A 126 -2.56 -7.51 -41.17
N PHE A 127 -2.99 -7.28 -42.40
CA PHE A 127 -2.53 -6.19 -43.26
C PHE A 127 -3.56 -5.04 -43.38
N CYS A 128 -4.59 -5.06 -42.52
CA CYS A 128 -5.65 -4.06 -42.51
C CYS A 128 -5.12 -2.69 -42.05
N ASN A 129 -5.56 -1.60 -42.72
CA ASN A 129 -5.31 -0.24 -42.24
C ASN A 129 -6.14 0.03 -40.97
N GLN A 130 -5.59 0.87 -40.07
CA GLN A 130 -6.27 1.23 -38.79
C GLN A 130 -7.67 1.82 -38.99
N GLU A 131 -7.94 2.47 -40.12
CA GLU A 131 -9.25 3.02 -40.46
C GLU A 131 -10.32 1.94 -40.70
N ASN A 132 -9.94 0.76 -41.19
CA ASN A 132 -10.85 -0.39 -41.42
C ASN A 132 -11.10 -1.19 -40.14
N VAL A 133 -10.29 -1.02 -39.12
CA VAL A 133 -10.39 -1.72 -37.83
C VAL A 133 -11.37 -1.05 -36.87
N LYS A 134 -11.66 0.24 -37.06
CA LYS A 134 -12.71 0.95 -36.33
C LYS A 134 -14.05 0.61 -36.95
N GLY A 135 -14.51 -0.65 -36.71
CA GLY A 135 -15.84 -1.09 -37.06
C GLY A 135 -16.91 -0.16 -36.52
N ASN A 136 -17.88 0.17 -37.37
CA ASN A 136 -19.04 0.96 -37.03
C ASN A 136 -19.83 0.29 -35.91
N LYS A 137 -19.81 0.86 -34.70
CA LYS A 137 -20.56 0.59 -33.47
C LYS A 137 -19.74 -0.09 -32.37
N GLU A 138 -19.83 0.51 -31.19
CA GLU A 138 -19.21 0.13 -29.94
C GLU A 138 -19.50 -1.29 -29.42
N ASP A 139 -20.37 -2.05 -30.11
CA ASP A 139 -20.85 -3.38 -29.67
C ASP A 139 -20.48 -4.54 -30.60
N GLN A 140 -19.61 -4.34 -31.61
CA GLN A 140 -19.24 -5.45 -32.50
C GLN A 140 -17.83 -5.96 -32.19
N ILE A 141 -17.77 -7.26 -31.85
CA ILE A 141 -16.51 -7.99 -31.67
C ILE A 141 -15.78 -8.01 -33.02
N PHE A 142 -14.54 -7.50 -33.00
CA PHE A 142 -13.72 -7.48 -34.20
C PHE A 142 -13.27 -8.88 -34.58
N LYS A 143 -13.66 -9.30 -35.79
CA LYS A 143 -13.15 -10.50 -36.49
C LYS A 143 -12.37 -10.05 -37.71
N ASP A 144 -11.11 -10.47 -37.80
CA ASP A 144 -10.19 -9.98 -38.83
C ASP A 144 -10.45 -10.66 -40.19
N PRO A 145 -10.75 -9.92 -41.29
CA PRO A 145 -10.93 -10.50 -42.61
C PRO A 145 -9.64 -11.15 -43.15
N CYS A 146 -8.45 -10.77 -42.65
CA CYS A 146 -7.18 -11.36 -43.10
C CYS A 146 -7.02 -12.83 -42.73
N HIS A 147 -7.87 -13.40 -41.88
CA HIS A 147 -7.96 -14.85 -41.67
C HIS A 147 -8.20 -15.67 -42.93
N GLN A 148 -8.77 -15.05 -43.98
CA GLN A 148 -9.15 -15.75 -45.22
C GLN A 148 -8.04 -15.69 -46.28
N LEU A 149 -6.93 -14.99 -46.01
CA LEU A 149 -5.78 -14.92 -46.92
C LEU A 149 -5.12 -16.29 -47.07
N SER A 150 -4.80 -16.69 -48.29
CA SER A 150 -3.99 -17.88 -48.57
C SER A 150 -2.52 -17.62 -48.22
N ASP A 151 -1.77 -18.70 -48.04
CA ASP A 151 -0.33 -18.61 -47.77
C ASP A 151 0.41 -17.87 -48.92
N GLU A 152 0.01 -18.08 -50.18
CA GLU A 152 0.58 -17.38 -51.33
C GLU A 152 0.32 -15.86 -51.29
N GLU A 153 -0.91 -15.47 -50.88
CA GLU A 153 -1.25 -14.03 -50.72
C GLU A 153 -0.48 -13.40 -49.59
N ILE A 154 -0.30 -14.10 -48.46
CA ILE A 154 0.50 -13.66 -47.32
C ILE A 154 1.98 -13.48 -47.72
N GLU A 155 2.56 -14.50 -48.39
CA GLU A 155 3.96 -14.45 -48.87
C GLU A 155 4.17 -13.28 -49.84
N LYS A 156 3.22 -13.04 -50.75
CA LYS A 156 3.25 -11.92 -51.68
C LYS A 156 3.29 -10.57 -50.90
N LEU A 157 2.38 -10.39 -49.96
CA LEU A 157 2.25 -9.16 -49.18
C LEU A 157 3.51 -8.91 -48.30
N LEU A 158 4.11 -9.96 -47.74
CA LEU A 158 5.35 -9.91 -47.00
C LEU A 158 6.54 -9.55 -47.93
N SER A 159 6.61 -10.14 -49.14
CA SER A 159 7.67 -9.84 -50.13
C SER A 159 7.62 -8.40 -50.64
N GLU A 160 6.43 -7.80 -50.69
CA GLU A 160 6.18 -6.40 -51.01
C GLU A 160 6.49 -5.45 -49.82
N ASN A 161 6.98 -5.96 -48.68
CA ASN A 161 7.22 -5.22 -47.43
C ASN A 161 6.00 -4.45 -46.93
N LYS A 162 4.80 -4.98 -47.14
CA LYS A 162 3.59 -4.35 -46.65
C LYS A 162 3.55 -4.38 -45.12
N PRO A 163 3.31 -3.25 -44.41
CA PRO A 163 3.22 -3.22 -42.97
C PRO A 163 2.12 -4.16 -42.47
N TYR A 164 2.39 -4.89 -41.41
CA TYR A 164 1.45 -5.82 -40.79
C TYR A 164 1.50 -5.78 -39.27
N VAL A 165 0.50 -6.32 -38.64
CA VAL A 165 0.50 -6.72 -37.24
C VAL A 165 0.23 -8.23 -37.13
N ILE A 166 0.58 -8.86 -36.03
CA ILE A 166 0.17 -10.24 -35.75
C ILE A 166 -0.98 -10.19 -34.75
N ARG A 167 -2.09 -10.84 -35.10
CA ARG A 167 -3.30 -10.95 -34.27
C ARG A 167 -3.50 -12.36 -33.79
N GLN A 168 -4.12 -12.47 -32.61
CA GLN A 168 -4.54 -13.77 -32.08
C GLN A 168 -5.65 -14.35 -32.94
N THR A 169 -5.55 -15.62 -33.25
CA THR A 169 -6.61 -16.42 -33.87
C THR A 169 -7.43 -17.08 -32.77
N ILE A 170 -8.74 -16.84 -32.76
CA ILE A 170 -9.64 -17.40 -31.77
C ILE A 170 -10.63 -18.36 -32.46
N LYS A 171 -10.51 -19.67 -32.16
CA LYS A 171 -11.40 -20.70 -32.68
C LYS A 171 -12.71 -20.70 -31.89
N GLN A 172 -13.81 -21.05 -32.59
CA GLN A 172 -15.13 -21.25 -31.96
C GLN A 172 -15.07 -22.29 -30.85
N GLY A 173 -15.95 -22.19 -29.88
CA GLY A 173 -16.06 -23.08 -28.74
C GLY A 173 -16.13 -22.31 -27.42
N GLN A 174 -15.74 -22.96 -26.36
CA GLN A 174 -15.71 -22.36 -24.99
C GLN A 174 -14.35 -22.56 -24.37
N THR A 175 -13.94 -21.56 -23.59
CA THR A 175 -12.73 -21.61 -22.76
C THR A 175 -13.11 -21.56 -21.30
N THR A 176 -12.79 -22.63 -20.56
CA THR A 176 -13.02 -22.73 -19.11
C THR A 176 -11.68 -22.64 -18.37
N PHE A 177 -11.66 -21.92 -17.27
CA PHE A 177 -10.52 -21.84 -16.37
C PHE A 177 -10.99 -21.71 -14.92
N ASN A 178 -10.11 -22.07 -13.98
CA ASN A 178 -10.35 -21.88 -12.56
C ASN A 178 -9.54 -20.67 -12.06
N ASP A 179 -10.19 -19.82 -11.27
CA ASP A 179 -9.57 -18.73 -10.53
C ASP A 179 -9.71 -18.98 -9.03
N GLU A 180 -8.64 -18.85 -8.26
CA GLU A 180 -8.65 -19.16 -6.83
C GLU A 180 -9.62 -18.29 -6.04
N VAL A 181 -9.91 -17.08 -6.51
CA VAL A 181 -10.83 -16.14 -5.85
C VAL A 181 -12.25 -16.27 -6.43
N TYR A 182 -12.39 -16.27 -7.75
CA TYR A 182 -13.71 -16.23 -8.40
C TYR A 182 -14.29 -17.61 -8.73
N GLY A 183 -13.48 -18.68 -8.69
CA GLY A 183 -13.89 -20.06 -9.00
C GLY A 183 -13.84 -20.36 -10.48
N GLU A 184 -14.60 -21.36 -10.92
CA GLU A 184 -14.66 -21.77 -12.31
C GLU A 184 -15.42 -20.75 -13.18
N ILE A 185 -14.78 -20.34 -14.28
CA ILE A 185 -15.31 -19.36 -15.23
C ILE A 185 -15.26 -19.97 -16.64
N THR A 186 -16.40 -19.98 -17.31
CA THR A 186 -16.53 -20.42 -18.71
C THR A 186 -16.97 -19.25 -19.58
N VAL A 187 -16.26 -19.03 -20.68
CA VAL A 187 -16.52 -17.94 -21.62
C VAL A 187 -16.68 -18.53 -23.02
N ASP A 188 -17.70 -18.06 -23.75
CA ASP A 188 -17.88 -18.39 -25.17
C ASP A 188 -16.85 -17.62 -25.99
N ASN A 189 -16.05 -18.36 -26.78
CA ASN A 189 -14.97 -17.79 -27.58
C ASN A 189 -15.48 -16.83 -28.67
N ASP A 190 -16.72 -16.95 -29.09
CA ASP A 190 -17.33 -16.01 -30.04
C ASP A 190 -17.51 -14.60 -29.46
N THR A 191 -17.44 -14.47 -28.13
CA THR A 191 -17.45 -13.18 -27.41
C THR A 191 -16.08 -12.53 -27.29
N LEU A 192 -15.01 -13.20 -27.69
CA LEU A 192 -13.63 -12.71 -27.59
C LEU A 192 -13.19 -12.02 -28.89
N ASP A 193 -12.54 -10.88 -28.76
CA ASP A 193 -11.92 -10.15 -29.87
C ASP A 193 -10.54 -10.72 -30.26
N GLU A 194 -10.19 -10.63 -31.52
CA GLU A 194 -8.88 -11.03 -32.05
C GLU A 194 -7.86 -9.89 -31.86
N GLY A 195 -7.35 -9.78 -30.64
CA GLY A 195 -6.44 -8.71 -30.26
C GLY A 195 -5.09 -8.76 -30.96
N VAL A 196 -4.46 -7.60 -31.13
CA VAL A 196 -3.08 -7.52 -31.61
C VAL A 196 -2.14 -8.12 -30.57
N LEU A 197 -1.26 -9.01 -30.99
CA LEU A 197 -0.19 -9.60 -30.19
C LEU A 197 1.14 -8.88 -30.42
N LEU A 198 1.50 -8.68 -31.71
CA LEU A 198 2.71 -7.95 -32.13
C LEU A 198 2.30 -6.75 -32.99
N LYS A 199 2.76 -5.58 -32.64
CA LYS A 199 2.53 -4.32 -33.37
C LYS A 199 3.42 -4.23 -34.62
N SER A 200 3.09 -3.33 -35.54
CA SER A 200 3.85 -3.10 -36.75
C SER A 200 5.29 -2.55 -36.52
N ASP A 201 5.54 -1.99 -35.37
CA ASP A 201 6.87 -1.56 -34.94
C ASP A 201 7.72 -2.70 -34.32
N GLY A 202 7.17 -3.92 -34.26
CA GLY A 202 7.82 -5.09 -33.69
C GLY A 202 7.71 -5.21 -32.17
N TYR A 203 7.05 -4.28 -31.49
CA TYR A 203 6.79 -4.38 -30.05
C TYR A 203 5.58 -5.26 -29.76
N PRO A 204 5.62 -6.11 -28.74
CA PRO A 204 4.45 -6.86 -28.29
C PRO A 204 3.43 -5.93 -27.63
N THR A 205 2.18 -6.38 -27.61
CA THR A 205 1.20 -5.82 -26.69
C THR A 205 1.40 -6.42 -25.29
N TYR A 206 0.89 -5.74 -24.26
CA TYR A 206 0.87 -6.25 -22.90
C TYR A 206 0.28 -7.67 -22.83
N ASN A 207 -0.84 -7.91 -23.50
CA ASN A 207 -1.56 -9.18 -23.48
C ASN A 207 -0.76 -10.37 -24.07
N PHE A 208 0.28 -10.11 -24.81
CA PHE A 208 1.17 -11.15 -25.36
C PHE A 208 2.46 -11.28 -24.56
N ALA A 209 3.12 -10.16 -24.27
CA ALA A 209 4.39 -10.16 -23.56
C ALA A 209 4.32 -10.87 -22.21
N ASN A 210 3.24 -10.59 -21.42
CA ASN A 210 3.09 -11.19 -20.10
C ASN A 210 2.98 -12.72 -20.13
N ILE A 211 2.33 -13.31 -21.15
CA ILE A 211 2.18 -14.76 -21.29
C ILE A 211 3.52 -15.42 -21.58
N ILE A 212 4.25 -14.84 -22.56
CA ILE A 212 5.56 -15.36 -22.96
C ILE A 212 6.53 -15.31 -21.79
N ASP A 213 6.53 -14.20 -21.07
CA ASP A 213 7.40 -14.02 -19.90
C ASP A 213 7.00 -14.91 -18.74
N ASP A 214 5.73 -15.02 -18.41
CA ASP A 214 5.25 -15.89 -17.34
C ASP A 214 5.64 -17.35 -17.61
N HIS A 215 5.52 -17.82 -18.86
CA HIS A 215 5.99 -19.15 -19.24
C HIS A 215 7.52 -19.28 -19.14
N LEU A 216 8.28 -18.39 -19.78
CA LEU A 216 9.74 -18.47 -19.85
C LEU A 216 10.42 -18.24 -18.49
N MET A 217 9.78 -17.49 -17.58
CA MET A 217 10.25 -17.29 -16.20
C MET A 217 9.67 -18.33 -15.23
N SER A 218 8.99 -19.37 -15.76
CA SER A 218 8.40 -20.47 -14.98
C SER A 218 7.48 -19.98 -13.87
N ILE A 219 6.68 -18.94 -14.12
CA ILE A 219 5.70 -18.42 -13.17
C ILE A 219 4.59 -19.44 -12.97
N THR A 220 4.35 -19.84 -11.72
CA THR A 220 3.34 -20.82 -11.34
C THR A 220 2.04 -20.19 -10.88
N HIS A 221 2.11 -18.99 -10.29
CA HIS A 221 0.96 -18.27 -9.73
C HIS A 221 0.95 -16.82 -10.20
N VAL A 222 -0.17 -16.41 -10.79
CA VAL A 222 -0.36 -15.07 -11.36
C VAL A 222 -1.34 -14.29 -10.49
N VAL A 223 -0.82 -13.37 -9.68
CA VAL A 223 -1.64 -12.43 -8.90
C VAL A 223 -1.77 -11.13 -9.67
N ARG A 224 -3.00 -10.66 -9.91
CA ARG A 224 -3.29 -9.40 -10.63
C ARG A 224 -4.71 -8.88 -10.37
N GLY A 225 -5.02 -7.68 -10.83
CA GLY A 225 -6.35 -7.10 -10.70
C GLY A 225 -7.43 -7.86 -11.49
N ASN A 226 -8.66 -7.80 -11.02
CA ASN A 226 -9.80 -8.50 -11.62
C ASN A 226 -10.21 -7.95 -13.00
N GLU A 227 -9.70 -6.79 -13.42
CA GLU A 227 -9.90 -6.26 -14.77
C GLU A 227 -9.36 -7.18 -15.87
N TYR A 228 -8.45 -8.09 -15.52
CA TYR A 228 -7.88 -9.06 -16.44
C TYR A 228 -8.71 -10.36 -16.58
N LEU A 229 -9.75 -10.55 -15.77
CA LEU A 229 -10.63 -11.74 -15.87
C LEU A 229 -11.18 -11.92 -17.27
N ALA A 230 -11.65 -10.84 -17.92
CA ALA A 230 -12.18 -10.87 -19.27
C ALA A 230 -11.13 -11.23 -20.35
N SER A 231 -9.86 -10.98 -20.08
CA SER A 231 -8.76 -11.30 -21.01
C SER A 231 -8.15 -12.69 -20.77
N THR A 232 -8.39 -13.29 -19.62
CA THR A 232 -7.79 -14.59 -19.22
C THR A 232 -8.12 -15.73 -20.19
N PRO A 233 -9.33 -15.85 -20.76
CA PRO A 233 -9.62 -16.88 -21.78
C PRO A 233 -8.68 -16.76 -22.98
N LYS A 234 -8.39 -15.54 -23.44
CA LYS A 234 -7.46 -15.30 -24.57
C LYS A 234 -6.04 -15.78 -24.24
N TYR A 235 -5.59 -15.58 -23.01
CA TYR A 235 -4.29 -16.05 -22.55
C TYR A 235 -4.23 -17.58 -22.54
N ASN A 236 -5.26 -18.24 -22.03
CA ASN A 236 -5.33 -19.69 -21.96
C ASN A 236 -5.34 -20.33 -23.35
N ILE A 237 -5.99 -19.72 -24.34
CA ILE A 237 -5.93 -20.17 -25.74
C ILE A 237 -4.49 -20.14 -26.26
N ILE A 238 -3.68 -19.13 -25.91
CA ILE A 238 -2.26 -19.06 -26.29
C ILE A 238 -1.46 -20.16 -25.59
N TYR A 239 -1.61 -20.33 -24.26
CA TYR A 239 -0.98 -21.41 -23.52
C TYR A 239 -1.29 -22.79 -24.12
N GLN A 240 -2.56 -23.04 -24.42
CA GLN A 240 -3.02 -24.29 -25.02
C GLN A 240 -2.44 -24.51 -26.43
N THR A 241 -2.35 -23.45 -27.23
CA THR A 241 -1.78 -23.55 -28.59
C THR A 241 -0.32 -23.94 -28.55
N PHE A 242 0.46 -23.43 -27.60
CA PHE A 242 1.85 -23.82 -27.37
C PHE A 242 1.98 -25.15 -26.61
N ASN A 243 0.90 -25.74 -26.14
CA ASN A 243 0.91 -26.88 -25.21
C ASN A 243 1.72 -26.61 -23.93
N TRP A 244 1.60 -25.40 -23.39
CA TRP A 244 2.20 -24.98 -22.13
C TRP A 244 1.28 -25.19 -20.95
N GLU A 245 1.85 -25.35 -19.74
CA GLU A 245 1.09 -25.36 -18.51
C GLU A 245 0.52 -23.97 -18.24
N ILE A 246 -0.77 -23.94 -17.86
CA ILE A 246 -1.46 -22.71 -17.48
C ILE A 246 -1.19 -22.42 -16.01
N PRO A 247 -0.73 -21.22 -15.64
CA PRO A 247 -0.49 -20.87 -14.25
C PRO A 247 -1.78 -20.78 -13.43
N THR A 248 -1.67 -20.93 -12.11
CA THR A 248 -2.78 -20.66 -11.18
C THR A 248 -3.09 -19.18 -11.17
N TYR A 249 -4.34 -18.82 -11.41
CA TYR A 249 -4.79 -17.42 -11.41
C TYR A 249 -5.40 -17.02 -10.07
N ILE A 250 -5.01 -15.85 -9.60
CA ILE A 250 -5.53 -15.19 -8.40
C ILE A 250 -5.88 -13.75 -8.77
N HIS A 251 -7.13 -13.52 -9.20
CA HIS A 251 -7.59 -12.17 -9.51
C HIS A 251 -8.12 -11.50 -8.26
N VAL A 252 -7.56 -10.34 -7.92
CA VAL A 252 -7.95 -9.59 -6.72
C VAL A 252 -8.90 -8.45 -7.08
N PRO A 253 -9.96 -8.20 -6.27
CA PRO A 253 -10.92 -7.15 -6.54
C PRO A 253 -10.26 -5.75 -6.43
N PRO A 254 -10.85 -4.70 -7.01
CA PRO A 254 -10.27 -3.35 -6.96
C PRO A 254 -10.29 -2.78 -5.54
N VAL A 255 -9.38 -1.84 -5.29
CA VAL A 255 -9.48 -0.95 -4.12
C VAL A 255 -10.30 0.27 -4.52
N MET A 256 -11.34 0.54 -3.75
CA MET A 256 -12.29 1.62 -3.98
C MET A 256 -12.04 2.75 -2.98
N LYS A 257 -12.36 3.97 -3.38
CA LYS A 257 -12.42 5.12 -2.49
C LYS A 257 -13.71 5.11 -1.66
N ASP A 258 -14.80 4.75 -2.28
CA ASP A 258 -16.15 4.61 -1.73
C ASP A 258 -16.91 3.56 -2.55
N GLU A 259 -18.18 3.33 -2.27
CA GLU A 259 -19.00 2.31 -2.94
C GLU A 259 -19.11 2.51 -4.47
N GLN A 260 -18.87 3.70 -4.99
CA GLN A 260 -19.08 4.05 -6.41
C GLN A 260 -17.80 4.38 -7.16
N HIS A 261 -16.75 4.84 -6.48
CA HIS A 261 -15.55 5.37 -7.10
C HIS A 261 -14.33 4.52 -6.80
N LYS A 262 -13.57 4.18 -7.85
CA LYS A 262 -12.25 3.55 -7.68
C LYS A 262 -11.28 4.55 -7.03
N LEU A 263 -10.39 4.04 -6.19
CA LEU A 263 -9.27 4.80 -5.66
C LEU A 263 -8.37 5.22 -6.84
N SER A 264 -8.08 6.52 -6.98
CA SER A 264 -7.31 7.03 -8.11
C SER A 264 -6.17 7.95 -7.67
N LYS A 265 -5.07 7.96 -8.44
CA LYS A 265 -3.88 8.81 -8.19
C LYS A 265 -4.21 10.33 -8.14
N ARG A 266 -5.31 10.78 -8.74
CA ARG A 266 -5.70 12.21 -8.80
C ARG A 266 -6.16 12.78 -7.46
N ASN A 267 -6.46 11.93 -6.47
CA ASN A 267 -7.03 12.33 -5.19
C ASN A 267 -5.99 12.48 -4.06
N GLY A 268 -4.68 12.30 -4.32
CA GLY A 268 -3.61 12.53 -3.34
C GLY A 268 -3.40 11.43 -2.29
N ASP A 269 -4.38 10.54 -2.07
CA ASP A 269 -4.34 9.51 -1.00
C ASP A 269 -4.14 8.08 -1.56
N ALA A 270 -3.82 7.98 -2.86
CA ALA A 270 -3.83 6.69 -3.55
C ALA A 270 -2.45 6.09 -3.77
N SER A 271 -1.37 6.78 -3.40
CA SER A 271 0.00 6.28 -3.55
C SER A 271 0.66 5.98 -2.20
N TYR A 272 1.51 4.95 -2.22
CA TYR A 272 2.35 4.62 -1.07
C TYR A 272 3.23 5.80 -0.66
N GLN A 273 3.87 6.49 -1.63
CA GLN A 273 4.76 7.61 -1.37
C GLN A 273 4.04 8.79 -0.68
N ASP A 274 2.77 9.04 -1.01
CA ASP A 274 1.99 10.10 -0.38
C ASP A 274 1.69 9.75 1.09
N LEU A 275 1.41 8.49 1.41
CA LEU A 275 1.21 8.03 2.79
C LEU A 275 2.50 8.16 3.61
N ILE A 276 3.63 7.71 3.08
CA ILE A 276 4.92 7.85 3.77
C ILE A 276 5.28 9.32 3.99
N LYS A 277 5.06 10.17 2.99
CA LYS A 277 5.25 11.62 3.12
C LYS A 277 4.35 12.26 4.19
N GLN A 278 3.17 11.69 4.43
CA GLN A 278 2.29 12.10 5.52
C GLN A 278 2.76 11.57 6.88
N GLY A 279 3.79 10.73 6.94
CA GLY A 279 4.36 10.22 8.18
C GLY A 279 3.69 8.96 8.71
N TYR A 280 3.06 8.17 7.84
CA TYR A 280 2.68 6.79 8.15
C TYR A 280 3.92 5.89 8.12
N LEU A 281 3.97 4.88 8.99
CA LEU A 281 5.04 3.89 9.04
C LEU A 281 4.86 2.84 7.94
N ASN A 282 5.97 2.37 7.35
CA ASN A 282 5.96 1.36 6.30
C ASN A 282 5.23 0.09 6.74
N GLU A 283 5.52 -0.39 7.95
CA GLU A 283 4.94 -1.61 8.52
C GLU A 283 3.42 -1.48 8.70
N ALA A 284 2.95 -0.32 9.16
CA ALA A 284 1.52 -0.05 9.31
C ALA A 284 0.80 0.00 7.96
N VAL A 285 1.41 0.63 6.95
CA VAL A 285 0.85 0.69 5.60
C VAL A 285 0.78 -0.70 4.98
N ILE A 286 1.82 -1.52 5.11
CA ILE A 286 1.84 -2.91 4.58
C ILE A 286 0.81 -3.78 5.27
N ASN A 287 0.71 -3.74 6.60
CA ASN A 287 -0.30 -4.48 7.33
C ASN A 287 -1.72 -4.05 6.90
N TYR A 288 -1.97 -2.74 6.82
CA TYR A 288 -3.26 -2.24 6.38
C TYR A 288 -3.61 -2.69 4.95
N ILE A 289 -2.65 -2.61 4.02
CA ILE A 289 -2.83 -3.05 2.63
C ILE A 289 -3.13 -4.55 2.55
N ALA A 290 -2.52 -5.38 3.41
CA ALA A 290 -2.81 -6.81 3.45
C ALA A 290 -4.30 -7.06 3.76
N LEU A 291 -4.89 -6.28 4.66
CA LEU A 291 -6.31 -6.38 5.03
C LEU A 291 -7.28 -5.79 4.00
N LEU A 292 -6.80 -5.14 2.94
CA LEU A 292 -7.65 -4.64 1.85
C LEU A 292 -8.10 -5.78 0.93
N GLY A 293 -9.10 -6.52 1.35
CA GLY A 293 -9.69 -7.62 0.59
C GLY A 293 -9.19 -9.00 1.01
N TRP A 294 -8.42 -9.13 2.08
CA TRP A 294 -8.10 -10.37 2.75
C TRP A 294 -8.48 -10.27 4.24
N ALA A 295 -8.94 -11.36 4.83
CA ALA A 295 -9.29 -11.43 6.24
C ALA A 295 -8.51 -12.58 6.92
N PRO A 296 -7.83 -12.32 8.05
CA PRO A 296 -7.13 -13.35 8.82
C PRO A 296 -8.12 -14.35 9.44
N GLU A 297 -7.59 -15.47 9.92
CA GLU A 297 -8.35 -16.36 10.79
C GLU A 297 -8.35 -15.77 12.20
N GLY A 298 -9.52 -15.43 12.72
CA GLY A 298 -9.66 -14.76 14.02
C GLY A 298 -9.87 -13.25 13.91
N GLU A 299 -9.70 -12.56 15.05
CA GLU A 299 -10.00 -11.12 15.20
C GLU A 299 -8.75 -10.24 15.20
N GLU A 300 -7.56 -10.81 15.09
CA GLU A 300 -6.31 -10.07 15.07
C GLU A 300 -6.14 -9.32 13.75
N GLU A 301 -5.75 -8.04 13.85
CA GLU A 301 -5.57 -7.17 12.68
C GLU A 301 -4.15 -6.57 12.60
N ILE A 302 -3.33 -6.76 13.64
CA ILE A 302 -1.96 -6.20 13.68
C ILE A 302 -0.95 -7.32 13.48
N PHE A 303 -0.23 -7.27 12.37
CA PHE A 303 0.71 -8.30 11.93
C PHE A 303 2.02 -7.69 11.45
N SER A 304 3.13 -8.22 11.90
CA SER A 304 4.41 -8.04 11.22
C SER A 304 4.38 -8.71 9.83
N LEU A 305 5.31 -8.36 8.96
CA LEU A 305 5.42 -8.99 7.63
C LEU A 305 5.64 -10.51 7.74
N SER A 306 6.42 -10.97 8.73
CA SER A 306 6.64 -12.40 8.98
C SER A 306 5.37 -13.14 9.44
N GLU A 307 4.53 -12.50 10.22
CA GLU A 307 3.22 -13.02 10.61
C GLU A 307 2.24 -13.01 9.45
N LEU A 308 2.27 -11.99 8.59
CA LEU A 308 1.48 -11.98 7.36
C LEU A 308 1.86 -13.16 6.45
N ILE A 309 3.15 -13.42 6.22
CA ILE A 309 3.63 -14.58 5.44
C ILE A 309 3.04 -15.89 5.99
N LYS A 310 3.10 -16.06 7.30
CA LYS A 310 2.63 -17.29 7.96
C LYS A 310 1.11 -17.47 7.88
N ASN A 311 0.35 -16.37 8.05
CA ASN A 311 -1.10 -16.42 8.20
C ASN A 311 -1.87 -16.25 6.89
N PHE A 312 -1.22 -15.74 5.83
CA PHE A 312 -1.90 -15.45 4.57
C PHE A 312 -2.46 -16.73 3.93
N ASP A 313 -3.75 -16.70 3.56
CA ASP A 313 -4.43 -17.79 2.88
C ASP A 313 -5.21 -17.21 1.68
N ILE A 314 -4.92 -17.68 0.48
CA ILE A 314 -5.56 -17.27 -0.78
C ILE A 314 -7.09 -17.45 -0.70
N LYS A 315 -7.55 -18.54 -0.05
CA LYS A 315 -8.98 -18.85 0.09
C LYS A 315 -9.76 -17.82 0.89
N ARG A 316 -9.06 -16.97 1.63
CA ARG A 316 -9.65 -15.90 2.45
C ARG A 316 -9.62 -14.52 1.76
N ILE A 317 -9.23 -14.48 0.48
CA ILE A 317 -9.36 -13.28 -0.34
C ILE A 317 -10.85 -13.09 -0.69
N SER A 318 -11.39 -11.90 -0.40
CA SER A 318 -12.77 -11.52 -0.71
C SER A 318 -12.97 -11.34 -2.22
N LYS A 319 -14.15 -11.70 -2.72
CA LYS A 319 -14.59 -11.35 -4.09
C LYS A 319 -15.08 -9.90 -4.21
N ALA A 320 -15.49 -9.31 -3.09
CA ALA A 320 -16.02 -7.95 -3.05
C ALA A 320 -14.89 -6.92 -3.09
N PRO A 321 -15.10 -5.75 -3.74
CA PRO A 321 -14.18 -4.63 -3.67
C PRO A 321 -13.86 -4.22 -2.23
N ALA A 322 -12.62 -3.83 -1.97
CA ALA A 322 -12.20 -3.32 -0.68
C ALA A 322 -12.26 -1.78 -0.68
N ILE A 323 -12.87 -1.20 0.33
CA ILE A 323 -12.92 0.27 0.50
C ILE A 323 -11.69 0.72 1.29
N PHE A 324 -10.99 1.74 0.79
CA PHE A 324 -9.86 2.37 1.47
C PHE A 324 -10.38 3.27 2.60
N ASP A 325 -10.20 2.83 3.83
CA ASP A 325 -10.60 3.54 5.05
C ASP A 325 -9.37 4.20 5.70
N LEU A 326 -9.28 5.53 5.55
CA LEU A 326 -8.18 6.31 6.11
C LEU A 326 -8.22 6.35 7.65
N ASP A 327 -9.39 6.31 8.27
CA ASP A 327 -9.50 6.34 9.73
C ASP A 327 -9.02 5.02 10.33
N LYS A 328 -9.31 3.89 9.67
CA LYS A 328 -8.74 2.59 10.04
C LYS A 328 -7.21 2.59 9.89
N LEU A 329 -6.66 3.14 8.80
CA LEU A 329 -5.20 3.26 8.63
C LEU A 329 -4.58 4.13 9.72
N LYS A 330 -5.18 5.28 10.07
CA LYS A 330 -4.72 6.14 11.17
C LYS A 330 -4.70 5.40 12.51
N TRP A 331 -5.78 4.69 12.80
CA TRP A 331 -5.89 3.89 14.02
C TRP A 331 -4.78 2.83 14.09
N MET A 332 -4.58 2.07 13.03
CA MET A 332 -3.53 1.05 12.95
C MET A 332 -2.15 1.68 13.11
N ASN A 333 -1.86 2.74 12.38
CA ASN A 333 -0.56 3.42 12.45
C ASN A 333 -0.29 3.96 13.86
N GLY A 334 -1.31 4.51 14.54
CA GLY A 334 -1.21 4.93 15.93
C GLY A 334 -0.85 3.77 16.88
N LEU A 335 -1.33 2.54 16.62
CA LEU A 335 -0.90 1.36 17.37
C LEU A 335 0.58 1.03 17.13
N TYR A 336 1.03 1.06 15.87
CA TYR A 336 2.44 0.84 15.55
C TYR A 336 3.34 1.87 16.20
N LEU A 337 2.98 3.18 16.17
CA LEU A 337 3.74 4.24 16.85
C LEU A 337 3.84 3.99 18.37
N ARG A 338 2.75 3.60 19.02
CA ARG A 338 2.73 3.29 20.46
C ARG A 338 3.54 2.04 20.84
N ASN A 339 3.70 1.09 19.91
CA ASN A 339 4.50 -0.11 20.12
C ASN A 339 6.00 0.07 19.88
N LEU A 340 6.44 1.20 19.33
CA LEU A 340 7.86 1.52 19.23
C LEU A 340 8.45 1.73 20.63
N THR A 341 9.76 1.48 20.78
CA THR A 341 10.48 1.98 21.95
C THR A 341 10.48 3.51 21.94
N LEU A 342 10.58 4.14 23.11
CA LEU A 342 10.62 5.60 23.19
C LEU A 342 11.77 6.19 22.36
N GLU A 343 12.91 5.55 22.36
CA GLU A 343 14.11 5.96 21.61
C GLU A 343 13.84 5.93 20.11
N ASN A 344 13.20 4.88 19.59
CA ASN A 344 12.88 4.78 18.16
C ASN A 344 11.84 5.82 17.75
N PHE A 345 10.79 6.01 18.56
CA PHE A 345 9.83 7.07 18.33
C PHE A 345 10.48 8.46 18.34
N HIS A 346 11.34 8.71 19.33
CA HIS A 346 12.09 9.98 19.46
C HIS A 346 12.92 10.28 18.20
N GLN A 347 13.64 9.27 17.67
CA GLN A 347 14.41 9.44 16.43
C GLN A 347 13.52 9.84 15.25
N LEU A 348 12.33 9.23 15.12
CA LEU A 348 11.36 9.58 14.07
C LEU A 348 10.77 11.00 14.25
N ALA A 349 10.62 11.46 15.50
CA ALA A 349 10.08 12.77 15.82
C ALA A 349 11.10 13.91 15.67
N MET A 350 12.40 13.64 15.85
CA MET A 350 13.49 14.64 15.83
C MET A 350 13.48 15.56 14.61
N PRO A 351 13.26 15.11 13.35
CA PRO A 351 13.20 16.02 12.20
C PRO A 351 12.08 17.05 12.27
N TYR A 352 11.00 16.76 13.01
CA TYR A 352 9.89 17.69 13.25
C TYR A 352 10.24 18.70 14.34
N TYR A 353 10.88 18.24 15.43
CA TYR A 353 11.31 19.11 16.53
C TYR A 353 12.31 20.15 16.04
N GLN A 354 13.34 19.73 15.30
CA GLN A 354 14.39 20.62 14.79
C GLN A 354 13.87 21.75 13.89
N LYS A 355 12.73 21.54 13.23
CA LYS A 355 12.12 22.57 12.38
C LYS A 355 11.32 23.61 13.15
N ILE A 356 10.84 23.28 14.34
CA ILE A 356 9.83 24.07 15.05
C ILE A 356 10.35 24.58 16.39
N ILE A 357 11.00 23.72 17.20
CA ILE A 357 11.39 24.06 18.56
C ILE A 357 12.70 24.83 18.55
N THR A 358 12.66 26.02 19.13
CA THR A 358 13.84 26.87 19.36
C THR A 358 14.17 27.06 20.85
N ARG A 359 13.27 26.65 21.73
CA ARG A 359 13.41 26.67 23.17
C ARG A 359 14.19 25.44 23.62
N ASP A 360 14.99 25.60 24.68
CA ASP A 360 15.61 24.48 25.38
C ASP A 360 14.56 23.78 26.26
N VAL A 361 14.18 22.58 25.86
CA VAL A 361 13.22 21.68 26.54
C VAL A 361 13.67 20.25 26.42
N ASP A 362 13.24 19.37 27.34
CA ASP A 362 13.48 17.94 27.22
C ASP A 362 12.67 17.35 26.08
N LEU A 363 13.33 17.09 24.94
CA LEU A 363 12.71 16.53 23.74
C LEU A 363 12.34 15.04 23.89
N LEU A 364 13.02 14.32 24.80
CA LEU A 364 12.69 12.91 25.05
C LEU A 364 11.39 12.80 25.85
N GLU A 365 11.21 13.64 26.86
CA GLU A 365 9.98 13.76 27.62
C GLU A 365 8.82 14.21 26.72
N LEU A 366 9.05 15.19 25.83
CA LEU A 366 8.06 15.56 24.81
C LEU A 366 7.66 14.39 23.93
N SER A 367 8.61 13.53 23.55
CA SER A 367 8.34 12.32 22.77
C SER A 367 7.45 11.32 23.53
N GLN A 368 7.66 11.17 24.83
CA GLN A 368 6.89 10.27 25.67
C GLN A 368 5.38 10.63 25.68
N VAL A 369 5.07 11.91 25.75
CA VAL A 369 3.67 12.37 25.74
C VAL A 369 3.05 12.33 24.33
N LEU A 370 3.83 12.64 23.28
CA LEU A 370 3.38 12.63 21.89
C LEU A 370 3.09 11.23 21.37
N GLN A 371 3.96 10.26 21.66
CA GLN A 371 3.83 8.88 21.21
C GLN A 371 2.46 8.26 21.52
N LEU A 372 1.89 8.61 22.64
CA LEU A 372 0.59 8.13 23.11
C LEU A 372 -0.60 8.83 22.43
N ARG A 373 -0.40 9.93 21.73
CA ARG A 373 -1.45 10.85 21.30
C ARG A 373 -1.58 11.00 19.79
N ILE A 374 -0.50 10.81 19.03
CA ILE A 374 -0.52 10.98 17.58
C ILE A 374 -0.87 9.68 16.88
N SER A 375 -1.47 9.81 15.70
CA SER A 375 -1.81 8.70 14.81
C SER A 375 -0.84 8.59 13.63
N TYR A 376 -0.17 9.68 13.25
CA TYR A 376 0.89 9.73 12.23
C TYR A 376 1.82 10.93 12.50
N LEU A 377 3.05 10.87 11.97
CA LEU A 377 4.11 11.80 12.37
C LEU A 377 3.84 13.26 11.98
N ASN A 378 3.12 13.53 10.90
CA ASN A 378 2.80 14.90 10.48
C ASN A 378 1.79 15.61 11.41
N GLU A 379 1.24 14.93 12.43
CA GLU A 379 0.47 15.59 13.49
C GLU A 379 1.39 16.33 14.49
N ILE A 380 2.68 15.94 14.56
CA ILE A 380 3.65 16.53 15.50
C ILE A 380 3.70 18.06 15.42
N PRO A 381 3.86 18.70 14.24
CA PRO A 381 3.92 20.14 14.13
C PRO A 381 2.78 20.89 14.84
N GLU A 382 1.55 20.45 14.61
CA GLU A 382 0.39 21.05 15.24
C GLU A 382 0.31 20.78 16.74
N MET A 383 0.81 19.62 17.18
CA MET A 383 0.80 19.25 18.60
C MET A 383 1.81 20.03 19.45
N ILE A 384 2.88 20.56 18.84
CA ILE A 384 4.00 21.20 19.56
C ILE A 384 4.17 22.69 19.26
N ASP A 385 3.33 23.30 18.45
CA ASP A 385 3.41 24.70 18.01
C ASP A 385 3.43 25.69 19.18
N PHE A 386 2.85 25.31 20.32
CA PHE A 386 2.82 26.10 21.55
C PHE A 386 4.15 26.10 22.33
N ILE A 387 5.12 25.23 22.02
CA ILE A 387 6.32 25.07 22.86
C ILE A 387 7.14 26.37 22.96
N ASN A 388 7.39 27.07 21.85
CA ASN A 388 8.15 28.30 21.84
C ASN A 388 7.37 29.45 22.47
N GLU A 389 6.17 29.68 22.03
CA GLU A 389 5.24 30.70 22.51
C GLU A 389 3.82 30.11 22.57
N PRO A 390 2.97 30.55 23.52
CA PRO A 390 1.58 30.08 23.56
C PRO A 390 0.85 30.49 22.27
N CYS A 391 -0.09 29.67 21.86
CA CYS A 391 -0.93 29.97 20.71
C CYS A 391 -1.79 31.22 20.93
N ASN A 392 -2.57 31.63 19.94
CA ASN A 392 -3.42 32.83 20.06
C ASN A 392 -4.34 32.74 21.28
N ALA A 393 -4.23 33.73 22.15
CA ALA A 393 -4.98 33.78 23.40
C ALA A 393 -6.47 34.03 23.13
N ASP A 394 -7.30 33.05 23.52
CA ASP A 394 -8.77 33.10 23.41
C ASP A 394 -9.41 32.67 24.72
N GLU A 395 -10.18 33.58 25.33
CA GLU A 395 -10.88 33.31 26.58
C GLU A 395 -11.94 32.20 26.47
N THR A 396 -12.47 31.96 25.28
CA THR A 396 -13.48 30.92 25.05
C THR A 396 -12.98 29.53 25.29
N LEU A 397 -11.65 29.29 25.16
CA LEU A 397 -10.97 28.02 25.44
C LEU A 397 -11.11 27.58 26.90
N PHE A 398 -11.31 28.52 27.83
CA PHE A 398 -11.50 28.21 29.24
C PHE A 398 -12.90 27.67 29.58
N LYS A 399 -13.83 27.66 28.61
CA LYS A 399 -15.18 27.11 28.79
C LYS A 399 -15.22 25.62 28.46
N ASN A 400 -15.46 24.78 29.46
CA ASN A 400 -15.59 23.33 29.28
C ASN A 400 -16.73 22.76 30.15
N LYS A 401 -17.75 22.19 29.47
CA LYS A 401 -18.93 21.62 30.16
C LYS A 401 -18.58 20.42 31.05
N LYS A 402 -17.67 19.53 30.58
CA LYS A 402 -17.29 18.31 31.31
C LYS A 402 -16.51 18.66 32.58
N MET A 403 -15.59 19.64 32.50
CA MET A 403 -14.76 20.09 33.61
C MET A 403 -15.48 21.16 34.46
N LYS A 404 -16.63 21.64 34.01
CA LYS A 404 -17.42 22.69 34.66
C LYS A 404 -16.65 24.00 34.83
N THR A 405 -15.86 24.38 33.80
CA THR A 405 -15.06 25.61 33.77
C THR A 405 -15.73 26.66 32.88
N ASN A 406 -15.47 27.91 33.21
CA ASN A 406 -15.78 29.10 32.44
C ASN A 406 -14.68 30.16 32.71
N PRO A 407 -14.66 31.32 32.03
CA PRO A 407 -13.65 32.34 32.22
C PRO A 407 -13.49 32.79 33.66
N GLU A 408 -14.58 33.08 34.37
CA GLU A 408 -14.58 33.62 35.73
C GLU A 408 -13.92 32.62 36.72
N ASN A 409 -14.44 31.38 36.71
CA ASN A 409 -13.92 30.38 37.65
C ASN A 409 -12.54 29.81 37.25
N SER A 410 -12.13 29.97 35.99
CA SER A 410 -10.78 29.67 35.54
C SER A 410 -9.81 30.74 36.01
N LEU A 411 -10.19 32.00 36.01
CA LEU A 411 -9.39 33.09 36.59
C LEU A 411 -9.05 32.82 38.05
N GLU A 412 -10.09 32.48 38.88
CA GLU A 412 -9.85 32.12 40.30
C GLU A 412 -8.84 30.97 40.45
N ALA A 413 -9.05 29.87 39.67
CA ALA A 413 -8.16 28.71 39.73
C ALA A 413 -6.72 29.04 39.31
N LEU A 414 -6.53 29.88 38.30
CA LEU A 414 -5.20 30.31 37.87
C LEU A 414 -4.49 31.19 38.87
N ILE A 415 -5.19 32.02 39.59
CA ILE A 415 -4.61 32.83 40.71
C ILE A 415 -4.14 31.91 41.81
N TRP A 416 -4.95 30.94 42.25
CA TRP A 416 -4.51 29.95 43.25
C TRP A 416 -3.29 29.16 42.83
N VAL A 417 -3.29 28.68 41.56
CA VAL A 417 -2.17 27.92 41.01
C VAL A 417 -0.89 28.76 40.92
N ARG A 418 -1.00 30.01 40.44
CA ARG A 418 0.16 30.92 40.36
C ARG A 418 0.80 31.11 41.73
N ASP A 419 -0.03 31.38 42.76
CA ASP A 419 0.46 31.63 44.12
C ASP A 419 1.12 30.36 44.71
N ALA A 420 0.51 29.19 44.51
CA ALA A 420 1.10 27.92 44.92
C ALA A 420 2.42 27.60 44.19
N LEU A 421 2.47 27.76 42.86
CA LEU A 421 3.66 27.48 42.06
C LEU A 421 4.81 28.45 42.36
N SER A 422 4.54 29.70 42.75
CA SER A 422 5.57 30.70 43.04
C SER A 422 6.50 30.25 44.14
N THR A 423 6.02 29.56 45.15
CA THR A 423 6.74 29.06 46.33
C THR A 423 7.09 27.57 46.24
N PHE A 424 6.73 26.86 45.14
CA PHE A 424 6.92 25.44 44.99
C PHE A 424 8.35 25.13 44.45
N ASP A 425 9.13 24.36 45.20
CA ASP A 425 10.55 24.09 44.85
C ASP A 425 10.73 22.81 44.03
N ASN A 426 9.86 21.80 44.19
CA ASN A 426 9.99 20.49 43.52
C ASN A 426 9.33 20.47 42.14
N PHE A 427 9.55 21.49 41.33
CA PHE A 427 8.88 21.62 40.03
C PHE A 427 9.31 20.56 39.01
N ASN A 428 10.50 19.97 39.17
CA ASN A 428 11.03 18.93 38.28
C ASN A 428 10.61 17.50 38.67
N ASP A 429 9.66 17.37 39.59
CA ASP A 429 9.05 16.09 39.99
C ASP A 429 7.57 16.10 39.62
N ASP A 430 7.21 15.30 38.59
CA ASP A 430 5.84 15.21 38.06
C ASP A 430 4.82 14.78 39.13
N LEU A 431 5.21 13.83 40.00
CA LEU A 431 4.32 13.39 41.08
C LEU A 431 4.11 14.50 42.10
N ALA A 432 5.16 15.21 42.46
CA ALA A 432 5.07 16.31 43.39
C ALA A 432 4.23 17.47 42.81
N LEU A 433 4.40 17.78 41.51
CA LEU A 433 3.62 18.79 40.79
C LEU A 433 2.15 18.39 40.65
N HIS A 434 1.90 17.10 40.35
CA HIS A 434 0.54 16.55 40.33
C HIS A 434 -0.13 16.66 41.68
N ASP A 435 0.56 16.25 42.76
CA ASP A 435 0.04 16.31 44.13
C ASP A 435 -0.24 17.74 44.58
N LEU A 436 0.60 18.71 44.15
CA LEU A 436 0.33 20.13 44.40
C LEU A 436 -1.05 20.53 43.83
N PHE A 437 -1.34 20.19 42.58
CA PHE A 437 -2.62 20.55 41.95
C PHE A 437 -3.82 19.82 42.55
N ILE A 438 -3.64 18.55 42.97
CA ILE A 438 -4.68 17.77 43.63
C ILE A 438 -4.97 18.36 45.05
N ASN A 439 -3.94 18.61 45.84
CA ASN A 439 -4.09 19.19 47.19
C ASN A 439 -4.72 20.58 47.12
N LEU A 440 -4.33 21.39 46.14
CA LEU A 440 -4.98 22.70 45.89
C LEU A 440 -6.47 22.55 45.57
N ALA A 441 -6.85 21.59 44.74
CA ALA A 441 -8.24 21.33 44.44
C ALA A 441 -9.04 20.90 45.68
N GLN A 442 -8.44 20.08 46.58
CA GLN A 442 -9.04 19.65 47.83
C GLN A 442 -9.17 20.85 48.83
N GLU A 443 -8.12 21.67 48.99
CA GLU A 443 -8.13 22.86 49.85
C GLU A 443 -9.23 23.84 49.43
N LYS A 444 -9.44 24.03 48.12
CA LYS A 444 -10.46 24.92 47.56
C LYS A 444 -11.83 24.27 47.39
N GLU A 445 -12.01 23.03 47.85
CA GLU A 445 -13.22 22.24 47.76
C GLU A 445 -13.78 22.15 46.34
N VAL A 446 -12.91 22.04 45.32
CA VAL A 446 -13.29 21.93 43.91
C VAL A 446 -12.82 20.59 43.31
N LYS A 447 -13.40 20.22 42.19
CA LYS A 447 -12.93 19.01 41.43
C LYS A 447 -11.59 19.29 40.76
N ASN A 448 -10.74 18.26 40.64
CA ASN A 448 -9.41 18.34 40.01
C ASN A 448 -9.46 19.01 38.63
N GLY A 449 -10.49 18.72 37.82
CA GLY A 449 -10.65 19.33 36.49
C GLY A 449 -10.83 20.86 36.51
N ARG A 450 -11.27 21.44 37.66
CA ARG A 450 -11.36 22.88 37.85
C ARG A 450 -10.02 23.57 37.99
N ILE A 451 -8.98 22.81 38.38
CA ILE A 451 -7.57 23.27 38.47
C ILE A 451 -6.83 22.87 37.19
N MET A 452 -6.82 21.56 36.86
CA MET A 452 -6.01 21.02 35.78
C MET A 452 -6.35 21.58 34.38
N TYR A 453 -7.66 21.76 34.09
CA TYR A 453 -8.08 22.21 32.76
C TYR A 453 -7.66 23.67 32.47
N PRO A 454 -7.95 24.66 33.34
CA PRO A 454 -7.47 26.04 33.16
C PRO A 454 -5.96 26.14 33.06
N VAL A 455 -5.20 25.38 33.88
CA VAL A 455 -3.73 25.37 33.82
C VAL A 455 -3.26 24.90 32.44
N ARG A 456 -3.76 23.76 31.94
CA ARG A 456 -3.39 23.24 30.62
C ARG A 456 -3.70 24.26 29.51
N VAL A 457 -4.88 24.90 29.57
CA VAL A 457 -5.25 25.94 28.61
C VAL A 457 -4.35 27.16 28.72
N ALA A 458 -4.04 27.63 29.93
CA ALA A 458 -3.18 28.79 30.15
C ALA A 458 -1.74 28.57 29.62
N LEU A 459 -1.24 27.32 29.73
CA LEU A 459 0.10 26.95 29.24
C LEU A 459 0.21 26.93 27.73
N THR A 460 -0.88 26.66 27.01
CA THR A 460 -0.84 26.35 25.58
C THR A 460 -1.75 27.20 24.70
N PHE A 461 -2.84 27.70 25.24
CA PHE A 461 -4.00 28.28 24.53
C PHE A 461 -4.52 27.34 23.41
N LYS A 462 -4.59 26.03 23.74
CA LYS A 462 -5.12 25.00 22.83
C LYS A 462 -6.25 24.22 23.49
N SER A 463 -7.21 23.81 22.68
CA SER A 463 -8.30 22.90 23.10
C SER A 463 -7.82 21.47 23.27
N PHE A 464 -6.82 21.05 22.48
CA PHE A 464 -6.21 19.73 22.47
C PHE A 464 -4.68 19.84 22.56
N THR A 465 -4.03 18.99 23.36
CA THR A 465 -2.61 19.02 23.67
C THR A 465 -2.06 17.60 23.83
N PRO A 466 -0.76 17.37 23.59
CA PRO A 466 -0.17 16.02 23.73
C PRO A 466 -0.17 15.53 25.18
N GLY A 467 0.03 16.43 26.16
CA GLY A 467 0.02 16.13 27.58
C GLY A 467 -1.07 16.83 28.36
N GLY A 468 -1.22 16.52 29.63
CA GLY A 468 -2.07 17.21 30.60
C GLY A 468 -1.37 18.46 31.16
N ALA A 469 -1.95 19.03 32.24
CA ALA A 469 -1.41 20.23 32.87
C ALA A 469 -0.02 20.04 33.51
N VAL A 470 0.21 18.85 34.05
CA VAL A 470 1.45 18.50 34.75
C VAL A 470 2.60 18.33 33.76
N GLU A 471 2.42 17.44 32.79
CA GLU A 471 3.43 17.11 31.79
C GLU A 471 3.81 18.34 30.95
N ILE A 472 2.85 19.19 30.59
CA ILE A 472 3.14 20.42 29.84
C ILE A 472 3.82 21.44 30.70
N ALA A 473 3.44 21.59 31.97
CA ALA A 473 4.11 22.50 32.89
C ALA A 473 5.57 22.08 33.12
N HIS A 474 5.83 20.78 33.30
CA HIS A 474 7.16 20.21 33.47
C HIS A 474 8.03 20.48 32.22
N ILE A 475 7.57 20.13 31.02
CA ILE A 475 8.26 20.36 29.74
C ILE A 475 8.61 21.86 29.56
N LEU A 476 7.70 22.79 29.90
CA LEU A 476 7.92 24.23 29.77
C LEU A 476 8.83 24.82 30.87
N GLY A 477 8.90 24.15 32.00
CA GLY A 477 9.61 24.62 33.20
C GLY A 477 8.87 25.70 34.00
N LYS A 478 9.25 25.87 35.26
CA LYS A 478 8.57 26.77 36.24
C LYS A 478 8.40 28.20 35.73
N ASN A 479 9.49 28.80 35.24
CA ASN A 479 9.49 30.23 34.87
C ASN A 479 8.54 30.51 33.69
N GLU A 480 8.58 29.68 32.68
CA GLU A 480 7.67 29.84 31.50
C GLU A 480 6.23 29.53 31.88
N SER A 481 6.00 28.51 32.70
CA SER A 481 4.66 28.15 33.18
C SER A 481 4.03 29.32 33.95
N LEU A 482 4.78 29.97 34.87
CA LEU A 482 4.30 31.15 35.60
C LEU A 482 4.01 32.33 34.66
N LYS A 483 4.90 32.60 33.67
CA LYS A 483 4.72 33.68 32.68
C LYS A 483 3.44 33.48 31.88
N ARG A 484 3.13 32.24 31.45
CA ARG A 484 1.93 31.90 30.67
C ARG A 484 0.66 31.94 31.51
N ILE A 485 0.73 31.49 32.76
CA ILE A 485 -0.39 31.63 33.72
C ILE A 485 -0.71 33.11 33.97
N ASP A 486 0.30 33.96 34.16
CA ASP A 486 0.11 35.41 34.34
C ASP A 486 -0.47 36.06 33.07
N LEU A 487 -0.11 35.60 31.88
CA LEU A 487 -0.72 36.05 30.63
C LEU A 487 -2.20 35.71 30.60
N ALA A 488 -2.59 34.47 30.94
CA ALA A 488 -3.96 34.02 31.00
C ALA A 488 -4.77 34.78 32.07
N ILE A 489 -4.21 35.00 33.23
CA ILE A 489 -4.86 35.82 34.30
C ILE A 489 -5.14 37.22 33.76
N ARG A 490 -4.20 37.87 33.11
CA ARG A 490 -4.39 39.20 32.51
C ARG A 490 -5.53 39.19 31.49
N LEU A 491 -5.52 38.19 30.57
CA LEU A 491 -6.59 38.04 29.55
C LEU A 491 -7.98 37.95 30.19
N LEU A 492 -8.12 37.08 31.21
CA LEU A 492 -9.38 36.82 31.87
C LEU A 492 -9.84 37.96 32.81
N SER A 493 -8.92 38.85 33.19
CA SER A 493 -9.21 40.00 34.06
C SER A 493 -9.62 41.28 33.31
N MET A 494 -9.51 41.29 31.99
CA MET A 494 -9.77 42.46 31.14
C MET A 494 -11.30 42.68 30.89
N LYS A 495 -12.17 42.09 31.68
CA LYS A 495 -13.65 42.29 31.64
C LYS A 495 -14.14 43.35 32.59
#